data_51e4d5efc9e93d147a49851aa2c5559a
#
_entry.id   51e4d5efc9e93d147a49851aa2c5559a
#
_cell.length_a   1.000
_cell.length_b   1.000
_cell.length_c   1.000
_cell.angle_alpha   90.00
_cell.angle_beta   90.00
_cell.angle_gamma   90.00
#
_symmetry.space_group_name_H-M   'P 1'
#
loop_
_entity.id
_entity.type
_entity.pdbx_description
1 polymer ?
#
loop_
_entity_poly.entity_id
_entity_poly.type
_entity_poly.pdbx_seq_one_letter_code
_entity_poly.pdbx_strand_id
1 'polypeptide(L)'
;MKTIHLTKNEFLAKVANYETDPTEWKYLGDKPAIIDFYADWCGPCKMVAPVLEELAAEYEGKIYVYKVNTEQEQELAGTFGIRSIPSLLFVPMSGPPQMAQGAMPKASFKEAIENVLLK
;
A
#
# COMPACT_ATOMS: atom_id res chain seq x y z
N MET A 1 4.42 4.19 -15.40
CA MET A 1 4.00 2.95 -14.72
C MET A 1 2.63 3.14 -14.09
N LYS A 2 1.90 2.07 -13.94
CA LYS A 2 0.56 2.09 -13.36
C LYS A 2 0.58 1.52 -11.96
N THR A 3 -0.47 1.82 -11.20
CA THR A 3 -0.72 1.11 -9.95
C THR A 3 -1.05 -0.35 -10.25
N ILE A 4 -0.77 -1.23 -9.28
CA ILE A 4 -0.89 -2.67 -9.44
C ILE A 4 -1.90 -3.20 -8.44
N HIS A 5 -2.98 -3.83 -8.91
CA HIS A 5 -3.95 -4.46 -8.02
C HIS A 5 -3.38 -5.75 -7.45
N LEU A 6 -3.62 -5.97 -6.15
CA LEU A 6 -3.19 -7.19 -5.47
C LEU A 6 -4.39 -7.97 -4.96
N THR A 7 -4.37 -9.28 -5.21
CA THR A 7 -5.21 -10.24 -4.51
C THR A 7 -4.48 -10.67 -3.24
N LYS A 8 -5.17 -11.39 -2.34
CA LYS A 8 -4.55 -11.97 -1.16
C LYS A 8 -3.34 -12.84 -1.54
N ASN A 9 -3.49 -13.72 -2.52
CA ASN A 9 -2.42 -14.62 -2.91
C ASN A 9 -1.20 -13.87 -3.46
N GLU A 10 -1.43 -12.82 -4.21
CA GLU A 10 -0.34 -11.98 -4.71
C GLU A 10 0.34 -11.22 -3.58
N PHE A 11 -0.43 -10.77 -2.58
CA PHE A 11 0.13 -10.13 -1.40
C PHE A 11 1.08 -11.09 -0.66
N LEU A 12 0.64 -12.33 -0.45
CA LEU A 12 1.46 -13.34 0.23
C LEU A 12 2.76 -13.65 -0.52
N ALA A 13 2.72 -13.58 -1.84
CA ALA A 13 3.88 -13.88 -2.67
C ALA A 13 4.83 -12.68 -2.85
N LYS A 14 4.29 -11.46 -2.87
CA LYS A 14 5.06 -10.28 -3.27
C LYS A 14 5.37 -9.31 -2.14
N VAL A 15 4.56 -9.32 -1.08
CA VAL A 15 4.69 -8.36 0.02
C VAL A 15 5.13 -9.04 1.30
N ALA A 16 4.31 -9.89 1.88
CA ALA A 16 4.65 -10.58 3.11
C ALA A 16 3.76 -11.81 3.29
N ASN A 17 4.36 -12.94 3.60
CA ASN A 17 3.60 -14.16 3.85
C ASN A 17 3.30 -14.29 5.33
N TYR A 18 2.22 -13.65 5.79
CA TYR A 18 1.81 -13.68 7.18
C TYR A 18 1.21 -15.03 7.61
N GLU A 19 0.97 -15.93 6.67
CA GLU A 19 0.50 -17.27 6.99
C GLU A 19 1.64 -18.17 7.47
N THR A 20 2.82 -18.04 6.86
CA THR A 20 3.99 -18.80 7.29
C THR A 20 4.77 -18.08 8.39
N ASP A 21 4.75 -16.74 8.42
CA ASP A 21 5.44 -15.92 9.42
C ASP A 21 4.45 -14.96 10.10
N PRO A 22 3.53 -15.50 10.95
CA PRO A 22 2.44 -14.66 11.50
C PRO A 22 2.87 -13.64 12.56
N THR A 23 4.04 -13.83 13.15
CA THR A 23 4.52 -12.96 14.23
C THR A 23 5.67 -12.04 13.82
N GLU A 24 6.14 -12.16 12.59
CA GLU A 24 7.28 -11.40 12.11
C GLU A 24 6.98 -10.80 10.73
N TRP A 25 7.24 -9.50 10.60
CA TRP A 25 7.11 -8.83 9.30
C TRP A 25 8.39 -9.05 8.49
N LYS A 26 8.24 -9.65 7.32
CA LYS A 26 9.37 -9.91 6.42
C LYS A 26 8.93 -9.51 5.01
N TYR A 27 9.39 -8.35 4.55
CA TYR A 27 9.03 -7.86 3.22
C TYR A 27 9.74 -8.67 2.14
N LEU A 28 8.99 -9.09 1.13
CA LEU A 28 9.48 -9.96 0.04
C LEU A 28 9.83 -9.20 -1.23
N GLY A 29 9.50 -7.91 -1.32
CA GLY A 29 9.72 -7.13 -2.53
C GLY A 29 11.16 -6.67 -2.72
N ASP A 30 11.47 -6.31 -3.96
CA ASP A 30 12.79 -5.79 -4.33
C ASP A 30 12.86 -4.26 -4.36
N LYS A 31 11.73 -3.59 -4.10
CA LYS A 31 11.61 -2.15 -3.99
C LYS A 31 10.60 -1.81 -2.90
N PRO A 32 10.73 -0.63 -2.26
CA PRO A 32 9.70 -0.21 -1.30
C PRO A 32 8.34 -0.07 -1.97
N ALA A 33 7.28 -0.05 -1.19
CA ALA A 33 5.93 -0.02 -1.74
C ALA A 33 4.98 0.86 -0.93
N ILE A 34 3.95 1.37 -1.61
CA ILE A 34 2.74 1.91 -0.98
C ILE A 34 1.62 0.93 -1.31
N ILE A 35 0.79 0.61 -0.32
CA ILE A 35 -0.39 -0.23 -0.53
C ILE A 35 -1.62 0.56 -0.11
N ASP A 36 -2.52 0.79 -1.08
CA ASP A 36 -3.77 1.53 -0.88
C ASP A 36 -4.92 0.54 -0.66
N PHE A 37 -5.46 0.53 0.55
CA PHE A 37 -6.67 -0.24 0.88
C PHE A 37 -7.87 0.67 0.62
N TYR A 38 -8.70 0.31 -0.35
CA TYR A 38 -9.78 1.16 -0.85
C TYR A 38 -11.07 0.37 -1.11
N ALA A 39 -12.14 1.09 -1.43
CA ALA A 39 -13.38 0.51 -1.98
C ALA A 39 -13.93 1.44 -3.07
N ASP A 40 -14.68 0.87 -4.01
CA ASP A 40 -15.17 1.63 -5.16
C ASP A 40 -16.18 2.72 -4.78
N TRP A 41 -16.93 2.52 -3.70
CA TRP A 41 -17.94 3.49 -3.23
C TRP A 41 -17.37 4.62 -2.37
N CYS A 42 -16.09 4.58 -2.08
CA CYS A 42 -15.46 5.48 -1.12
C CYS A 42 -15.03 6.80 -1.79
N GLY A 43 -15.66 7.91 -1.41
CA GLY A 43 -15.34 9.23 -1.97
C GLY A 43 -13.89 9.65 -1.77
N PRO A 44 -13.36 9.64 -0.52
CA PRO A 44 -11.96 9.98 -0.29
C PRO A 44 -10.98 9.08 -1.03
N CYS A 45 -11.32 7.80 -1.24
CA CYS A 45 -10.49 6.88 -2.02
C CYS A 45 -10.37 7.34 -3.48
N LYS A 46 -11.47 7.87 -4.02
CA LYS A 46 -11.49 8.38 -5.41
C LYS A 46 -10.66 9.65 -5.56
N MET A 47 -10.50 10.43 -4.49
CA MET A 47 -9.64 11.62 -4.51
C MET A 47 -8.16 11.23 -4.52
N VAL A 48 -7.82 10.14 -3.83
CA VAL A 48 -6.44 9.66 -3.73
C VAL A 48 -6.00 8.90 -4.99
N ALA A 49 -6.92 8.22 -5.66
CA ALA A 49 -6.59 7.37 -6.80
C ALA A 49 -5.75 8.07 -7.89
N PRO A 50 -6.13 9.25 -8.40
CA PRO A 50 -5.30 9.91 -9.41
C PRO A 50 -3.94 10.35 -8.88
N VAL A 51 -3.84 10.71 -7.61
CA VAL A 51 -2.56 11.05 -6.98
C VAL A 51 -1.63 9.83 -6.99
N LEU A 52 -2.17 8.65 -6.66
CA LEU A 52 -1.37 7.42 -6.67
C LEU A 52 -0.90 7.05 -8.08
N GLU A 53 -1.72 7.28 -9.09
CA GLU A 53 -1.30 7.06 -10.47
C GLU A 53 -0.15 7.99 -10.86
N GLU A 54 -0.22 9.27 -10.46
CA GLU A 54 0.86 10.22 -10.70
C GLU A 54 2.15 9.79 -9.99
N LEU A 55 2.03 9.34 -8.73
CA LEU A 55 3.18 8.89 -7.96
C LEU A 55 3.80 7.63 -8.54
N ALA A 56 2.97 6.70 -9.01
CA ALA A 56 3.46 5.49 -9.66
C ALA A 56 4.30 5.83 -10.90
N ALA A 57 3.91 6.86 -11.65
CA ALA A 57 4.66 7.31 -12.80
C ALA A 57 5.95 8.06 -12.39
N GLU A 58 5.86 8.97 -11.41
CA GLU A 58 7.00 9.76 -10.98
C GLU A 58 8.10 8.94 -10.34
N TYR A 59 7.72 7.88 -9.61
CA TYR A 59 8.67 7.02 -8.90
C TYR A 59 8.85 5.66 -9.57
N GLU A 60 8.55 5.57 -10.85
CA GLU A 60 8.74 4.33 -11.61
C GLU A 60 10.18 3.85 -11.47
N GLY A 61 10.32 2.55 -11.18
CA GLY A 61 11.62 1.94 -10.96
C GLY A 61 12.17 2.12 -9.55
N LYS A 62 11.54 2.95 -8.71
CA LYS A 62 11.99 3.21 -7.34
C LYS A 62 11.08 2.63 -6.29
N ILE A 63 9.78 2.61 -6.54
CA ILE A 63 8.78 2.04 -5.63
C ILE A 63 7.71 1.31 -6.43
N TYR A 64 6.95 0.45 -5.74
CA TYR A 64 5.70 -0.09 -6.25
C TYR A 64 4.54 0.63 -5.61
N VAL A 65 3.46 0.83 -6.35
CA VAL A 65 2.20 1.37 -5.81
C VAL A 65 1.13 0.30 -6.05
N TYR A 66 0.74 -0.36 -4.98
CA TYR A 66 -0.24 -1.43 -5.00
C TYR A 66 -1.60 -0.95 -4.53
N LYS A 67 -2.65 -1.62 -5.01
CA LYS A 67 -4.03 -1.34 -4.60
C LYS A 67 -4.70 -2.63 -4.17
N VAL A 68 -5.40 -2.57 -3.04
CA VAL A 68 -6.18 -3.69 -2.52
C VAL A 68 -7.63 -3.24 -2.35
N ASN A 69 -8.54 -3.87 -3.09
CA ASN A 69 -9.97 -3.63 -2.95
C ASN A 69 -10.48 -4.38 -1.73
N THR A 70 -10.87 -3.64 -0.69
CA THR A 70 -11.24 -4.25 0.59
C THR A 70 -12.52 -5.08 0.53
N GLU A 71 -13.38 -4.85 -0.46
CA GLU A 71 -14.59 -5.64 -0.62
C GLU A 71 -14.32 -6.97 -1.31
N GLN A 72 -13.35 -7.00 -2.19
CA GLN A 72 -12.93 -8.24 -2.86
C GLN A 72 -11.96 -9.04 -2.01
N GLU A 73 -11.09 -8.36 -1.24
CA GLU A 73 -10.06 -8.98 -0.42
C GLU A 73 -10.36 -8.76 1.07
N GLN A 74 -11.50 -9.25 1.53
CA GLN A 74 -11.97 -9.03 2.91
C GLN A 74 -11.05 -9.68 3.94
N GLU A 75 -10.53 -10.86 3.65
CA GLU A 75 -9.61 -11.55 4.56
C GLU A 75 -8.31 -10.77 4.74
N LEU A 76 -7.76 -10.26 3.64
CA LEU A 76 -6.54 -9.47 3.70
C LEU A 76 -6.77 -8.16 4.47
N ALA A 77 -7.86 -7.46 4.18
CA ALA A 77 -8.22 -6.24 4.89
C ALA A 77 -8.40 -6.50 6.39
N GLY A 78 -9.06 -7.62 6.74
CA GLY A 78 -9.24 -8.03 8.13
C GLY A 78 -7.94 -8.32 8.84
N THR A 79 -6.99 -8.94 8.16
CA THR A 79 -5.67 -9.25 8.71
C THR A 79 -4.94 -7.97 9.14
N PHE A 80 -5.08 -6.90 8.38
CA PHE A 80 -4.47 -5.61 8.70
C PHE A 80 -5.35 -4.72 9.57
N GLY A 81 -6.51 -5.21 10.00
CA GLY A 81 -7.40 -4.45 10.87
C GLY A 81 -7.93 -3.18 10.21
N ILE A 82 -8.18 -3.21 8.90
CA ILE A 82 -8.66 -2.04 8.16
C ILE A 82 -10.08 -1.72 8.60
N ARG A 83 -10.26 -0.55 9.23
CA ARG A 83 -11.57 -0.06 9.70
C ARG A 83 -12.04 1.17 8.95
N SER A 84 -11.12 1.95 8.44
CA SER A 84 -11.43 3.14 7.65
C SER A 84 -10.65 3.11 6.36
N ILE A 85 -11.21 3.68 5.31
CA ILE A 85 -10.59 3.73 4.00
C ILE A 85 -10.65 5.17 3.47
N PRO A 86 -9.64 5.59 2.70
CA PRO A 86 -8.47 4.79 2.36
C PRO A 86 -7.53 4.60 3.55
N SER A 87 -6.87 3.46 3.60
CA SER A 87 -5.74 3.23 4.50
C SER A 87 -4.51 2.96 3.65
N LEU A 88 -3.44 3.69 3.94
CA LEU A 88 -2.21 3.63 3.14
C LEU A 88 -1.11 2.98 3.97
N LEU A 89 -0.59 1.86 3.47
CA LEU A 89 0.52 1.17 4.11
C LEU A 89 1.81 1.50 3.38
N PHE A 90 2.76 2.08 4.11
CA PHE A 90 4.08 2.42 3.57
C PHE A 90 5.07 1.34 3.98
N VAL A 91 5.61 0.64 2.98
CA VAL A 91 6.43 -0.56 3.20
C VAL A 91 7.87 -0.27 2.79
N PRO A 92 8.77 0.01 3.75
CA PRO A 92 10.19 0.20 3.43
C PRO A 92 10.87 -1.14 3.16
N MET A 93 12.05 -1.09 2.59
CA MET A 93 12.84 -2.30 2.32
C MET A 93 13.25 -3.01 3.59
N SER A 94 13.46 -2.27 4.67
CA SER A 94 13.80 -2.85 5.98
C SER A 94 13.05 -2.10 7.06
N GLY A 95 12.77 -2.79 8.18
CA GLY A 95 12.00 -2.23 9.28
C GLY A 95 10.51 -2.44 9.10
N PRO A 96 9.70 -2.00 10.06
CA PRO A 96 8.26 -2.22 10.05
C PRO A 96 7.55 -1.31 9.05
N PRO A 97 6.41 -1.77 8.49
CA PRO A 97 5.58 -0.90 7.68
C PRO A 97 4.85 0.12 8.54
N GLN A 98 4.45 1.24 7.95
CA GLN A 98 3.72 2.29 8.65
C GLN A 98 2.37 2.51 7.97
N MET A 99 1.31 2.55 8.77
CA MET A 99 -0.06 2.75 8.28
C MET A 99 -0.50 4.18 8.53
N ALA A 100 -1.05 4.82 7.48
CA ALA A 100 -1.71 6.11 7.58
C ALA A 100 -3.16 5.96 7.15
N GLN A 101 -4.06 6.61 7.87
CA GLN A 101 -5.50 6.54 7.58
C GLN A 101 -5.99 7.83 6.96
N GLY A 102 -6.89 7.70 6.00
CA GLY A 102 -7.55 8.83 5.35
C GLY A 102 -6.80 9.37 4.15
N ALA A 103 -7.49 10.20 3.36
CA ALA A 103 -6.89 10.84 2.20
C ALA A 103 -5.86 11.87 2.63
N MET A 104 -4.78 11.98 1.88
CA MET A 104 -3.77 12.98 2.11
C MET A 104 -3.37 13.62 0.78
N PRO A 105 -2.85 14.86 0.80
CA PRO A 105 -2.42 15.51 -0.43
C PRO A 105 -1.14 14.90 -0.98
N LYS A 106 -0.89 15.10 -2.27
CA LYS A 106 0.28 14.56 -2.96
C LYS A 106 1.59 14.89 -2.24
N ALA A 107 1.73 16.11 -1.72
CA ALA A 107 2.93 16.54 -1.01
C ALA A 107 3.21 15.66 0.21
N SER A 108 2.17 15.25 0.93
CA SER A 108 2.33 14.36 2.09
C SER A 108 2.79 12.96 1.68
N PHE A 109 2.27 12.46 0.56
CA PHE A 109 2.77 11.18 0.00
C PHE A 109 4.24 11.28 -0.37
N LYS A 110 4.64 12.37 -1.04
CA LYS A 110 6.03 12.54 -1.45
C LYS A 110 6.96 12.61 -0.25
N GLU A 111 6.54 13.32 0.81
CA GLU A 111 7.30 13.40 2.04
C GLU A 111 7.49 12.01 2.67
N ALA A 112 6.41 11.21 2.73
CA ALA A 112 6.50 9.86 3.26
C ALA A 112 7.40 8.96 2.40
N ILE A 113 7.30 9.08 1.07
CA ILE A 113 8.16 8.32 0.16
C ILE A 113 9.63 8.64 0.42
N GLU A 114 9.97 9.93 0.48
CA GLU A 114 11.35 10.35 0.66
C GLU A 114 11.90 10.00 2.06
N ASN A 115 11.06 10.12 3.10
CA ASN A 115 11.53 9.96 4.47
C ASN A 115 11.40 8.53 5.01
N VAL A 116 10.47 7.73 4.49
CA VAL A 116 10.21 6.36 4.96
C VAL A 116 10.69 5.32 3.97
N LEU A 117 10.40 5.51 2.69
CA LEU A 117 10.63 4.47 1.68
C LEU A 117 12.02 4.55 1.03
N LEU A 118 12.46 5.75 0.67
CA LEU A 118 13.70 5.95 -0.09
C LEU A 118 14.88 6.45 0.76
N LYS A 119 14.68 6.50 2.04
CA LYS A 119 15.73 6.98 2.94
C LYS A 119 16.87 5.97 3.09
#